data_47551e303fdcdbe14b4a578d50a3069d
#
_entry.id   47551e303fdcdbe14b4a578d50a3069d
#
_cell.length_a   1.000
_cell.length_b   1.000
_cell.length_c   1.000
_cell.angle_alpha   90.00
_cell.angle_beta   90.00
_cell.angle_gamma   90.00
#
_symmetry.space_group_name_H-M   'P 1'
#
loop_
_entity.id
_entity.type
_entity.pdbx_description
1 polymer ?
#
loop_
_entity_poly.entity_id
_entity_poly.type
_entity_poly.pdbx_seq_one_letter_code
_entity_poly.pdbx_strand_id
1 'polypeptide(L)'
;MQDAAQTGEEESFSVEVARGEAVFLALRQREGLQAAVFEKEFGKTPRGFFGNEIDGLLGRGWLEENAVGDLRLSSEGRLLADSVAAEFVADAGEQD
;
A
#
# COMPACT_ATOMS: atom_id res chain seq x y z
N MET A 1 20.98 -21.14 -10.94
CA MET A 1 20.55 -20.93 -11.27
C MET A 1 19.20 -21.11 -11.51
N GLN A 2 18.72 -22.08 -11.41
CA GLN A 2 17.42 -22.33 -11.52
C GLN A 2 16.68 -21.25 -10.90
N ASP A 3 17.32 -20.56 -10.22
CA ASP A 3 16.74 -19.48 -9.61
C ASP A 3 16.07 -18.58 -10.56
N ALA A 4 16.59 -18.51 -11.73
CA ALA A 4 16.04 -17.58 -12.69
C ALA A 4 14.59 -17.87 -12.97
N ALA A 5 14.28 -19.11 -13.15
CA ALA A 5 12.91 -19.45 -13.46
C ALA A 5 11.99 -19.19 -12.31
N GLN A 6 12.43 -19.54 -11.14
CA GLN A 6 11.61 -19.32 -10.02
C GLN A 6 11.44 -17.88 -9.76
N THR A 7 12.48 -17.14 -10.02
CA THR A 7 12.43 -15.73 -9.81
C THR A 7 11.36 -15.11 -10.67
N GLY A 8 11.20 -15.58 -11.85
CA GLY A 8 10.19 -15.02 -12.74
C GLY A 8 8.81 -15.15 -12.19
N GLU A 9 8.46 -16.33 -11.69
CA GLU A 9 7.17 -16.50 -11.13
C GLU A 9 6.99 -15.70 -9.90
N GLU A 10 7.99 -15.72 -9.09
CA GLU A 10 7.91 -15.00 -7.86
C GLU A 10 7.85 -13.53 -8.07
N GLU A 11 8.45 -13.05 -9.12
CA GLU A 11 8.42 -11.64 -9.38
C GLU A 11 7.02 -11.14 -9.60
N SER A 12 6.25 -11.87 -10.35
CA SER A 12 4.89 -11.48 -10.62
C SER A 12 4.10 -11.41 -9.32
N PHE A 13 4.23 -12.43 -8.50
CA PHE A 13 3.57 -12.47 -7.23
C PHE A 13 4.15 -11.42 -6.30
N SER A 14 5.46 -11.26 -6.31
CA SER A 14 6.14 -10.33 -5.44
C SER A 14 5.81 -8.88 -5.71
N VAL A 15 5.50 -8.54 -6.94
CA VAL A 15 5.18 -7.15 -7.24
C VAL A 15 3.93 -6.72 -6.50
N GLU A 16 2.90 -7.57 -6.49
CA GLU A 16 1.69 -7.20 -5.79
C GLU A 16 1.89 -7.17 -4.29
N VAL A 17 2.60 -8.14 -3.78
CA VAL A 17 2.90 -8.17 -2.36
C VAL A 17 3.78 -6.99 -1.98
N ALA A 18 4.79 -6.70 -2.80
CA ALA A 18 5.70 -5.60 -2.52
C ALA A 18 4.96 -4.27 -2.55
N ARG A 19 3.97 -4.13 -3.44
CA ARG A 19 3.20 -2.92 -3.51
C ARG A 19 2.45 -2.69 -2.21
N GLY A 20 1.78 -3.73 -1.72
CA GLY A 20 1.07 -3.64 -0.46
C GLY A 20 1.99 -3.37 0.71
N GLU A 21 3.14 -4.03 0.72
CA GLU A 21 4.11 -3.81 1.78
C GLU A 21 4.68 -2.41 1.73
N ALA A 22 4.91 -1.88 0.53
CA ALA A 22 5.44 -0.54 0.39
C ALA A 22 4.47 0.47 1.00
N VAL A 23 3.17 0.28 0.75
CA VAL A 23 2.17 1.16 1.34
C VAL A 23 2.21 1.06 2.86
N PHE A 24 2.22 -0.16 3.37
CA PHE A 24 2.21 -0.41 4.80
C PHE A 24 3.44 0.21 5.47
N LEU A 25 4.62 -0.03 4.90
CA LEU A 25 5.85 0.49 5.48
C LEU A 25 5.89 2.01 5.43
N ALA A 26 5.43 2.59 4.33
CA ALA A 26 5.44 4.03 4.20
C ALA A 26 4.47 4.68 5.16
N LEU A 27 3.31 4.07 5.37
CA LEU A 27 2.33 4.63 6.29
C LEU A 27 2.83 4.65 7.72
N ARG A 28 3.78 3.79 8.05
CA ARG A 28 4.34 3.77 9.39
C ARG A 28 5.42 4.81 9.58
N GLN A 29 5.87 5.43 8.51
CA GLN A 29 6.88 6.46 8.59
C GLN A 29 6.25 7.79 8.97
N ARG A 30 7.08 8.67 9.51
CA ARG A 30 6.59 9.97 9.90
C ARG A 30 6.02 10.74 8.71
N GLU A 31 6.68 10.64 7.58
CA GLU A 31 6.22 11.34 6.37
C GLU A 31 4.99 10.70 5.76
N GLY A 32 4.73 9.46 6.11
CA GLY A 32 3.61 8.76 5.51
C GLY A 32 3.92 8.29 4.11
N LEU A 33 2.90 7.99 3.35
CA LEU A 33 3.03 7.50 1.99
C LEU A 33 2.94 8.67 1.04
N GLN A 34 4.04 8.94 0.35
CA GLN A 34 4.10 10.06 -0.57
C GLN A 34 3.66 9.59 -1.95
N ALA A 35 2.62 10.22 -2.47
CA ALA A 35 2.02 9.78 -3.72
C ALA A 35 3.00 9.82 -4.88
N ALA A 36 3.78 10.88 -4.97
CA ALA A 36 4.70 11.02 -6.09
C ALA A 36 5.80 9.98 -6.07
N VAL A 37 6.30 9.66 -4.88
CA VAL A 37 7.34 8.65 -4.74
C VAL A 37 6.79 7.29 -5.12
N PHE A 38 5.60 6.98 -4.63
CA PHE A 38 4.97 5.71 -4.93
C PHE A 38 4.71 5.57 -6.43
N GLU A 39 4.23 6.64 -7.05
CA GLU A 39 3.94 6.61 -8.47
C GLU A 39 5.20 6.36 -9.28
N LYS A 40 6.29 6.99 -8.88
CA LYS A 40 7.54 6.82 -9.56
C LYS A 40 8.01 5.39 -9.48
N GLU A 41 7.76 4.75 -8.37
CA GLU A 41 8.21 3.39 -8.18
C GLU A 41 7.31 2.36 -8.83
N PHE A 42 6.01 2.56 -8.78
CA PHE A 42 5.06 1.55 -9.23
C PHE A 42 4.22 1.93 -10.45
N GLY A 43 4.37 3.14 -10.95
CA GLY A 43 3.69 3.56 -12.17
C GLY A 43 2.36 4.25 -12.00
N LYS A 44 1.75 4.11 -10.84
CA LYS A 44 0.49 4.79 -10.53
C LYS A 44 0.52 5.24 -9.10
N THR A 45 -0.30 6.24 -8.79
CA THR A 45 -0.40 6.72 -7.42
C THR A 45 -1.05 5.64 -6.57
N PRO A 46 -0.96 5.75 -5.25
CA PRO A 46 -1.64 4.79 -4.39
C PRO A 46 -3.12 4.70 -4.69
N ARG A 47 -3.76 5.84 -4.98
CA ARG A 47 -5.17 5.79 -5.33
C ARG A 47 -5.42 5.03 -6.62
N GLY A 48 -4.45 5.03 -7.52
CA GLY A 48 -4.58 4.31 -8.76
C GLY A 48 -4.67 2.80 -8.56
N PHE A 49 -4.04 2.29 -7.50
CA PHE A 49 -4.08 0.87 -7.19
C PHE A 49 -5.11 0.53 -6.12
N PHE A 50 -5.26 1.40 -5.12
CA PHE A 50 -6.02 1.06 -3.93
C PHE A 50 -7.12 2.08 -3.61
N GLY A 51 -7.72 2.65 -4.64
CA GLY A 51 -8.71 3.71 -4.44
C GLY A 51 -9.82 3.33 -3.48
N ASN A 52 -10.39 2.14 -3.64
CA ASN A 52 -11.50 1.72 -2.80
C ASN A 52 -11.06 1.51 -1.36
N GLU A 53 -9.90 0.89 -1.20
CA GLU A 53 -9.38 0.64 0.14
C GLU A 53 -9.07 1.96 0.84
N ILE A 54 -8.49 2.89 0.11
CA ILE A 54 -8.16 4.20 0.67
C ILE A 54 -9.43 4.93 1.08
N ASP A 55 -10.43 4.94 0.21
CA ASP A 55 -11.68 5.61 0.53
C ASP A 55 -12.34 5.00 1.78
N GLY A 56 -12.30 3.70 1.87
CA GLY A 56 -12.86 3.03 3.04
C GLY A 56 -12.14 3.41 4.32
N LEU A 57 -10.81 3.48 4.26
CA LEU A 57 -10.04 3.82 5.43
C LEU A 57 -10.18 5.28 5.81
N LEU A 58 -10.29 6.16 4.82
CA LEU A 58 -10.56 7.57 5.09
C LEU A 58 -11.92 7.72 5.75
N GLY A 59 -12.89 6.97 5.27
CA GLY A 59 -14.23 7.03 5.86
C GLY A 59 -14.26 6.55 7.28
N ARG A 60 -13.38 5.64 7.65
CA ARG A 60 -13.30 5.16 9.03
C ARG A 60 -12.50 6.10 9.93
N GLY A 61 -11.81 7.06 9.33
CA GLY A 61 -10.98 7.97 10.11
C GLY A 61 -9.63 7.40 10.47
N TRP A 62 -9.20 6.35 9.79
CA TRP A 62 -7.91 5.71 10.08
C TRP A 62 -6.78 6.24 9.21
N LEU A 63 -7.10 6.89 8.10
CA LEU A 63 -6.11 7.52 7.23
C LEU A 63 -6.43 9.00 7.09
N GLU A 64 -5.40 9.77 6.75
CA GLU A 64 -5.54 11.18 6.40
C GLU A 64 -4.90 11.38 5.05
N GLU A 65 -5.49 12.22 4.23
CA GLU A 65 -5.00 12.49 2.90
C GLU A 65 -4.85 14.00 2.71
N ASN A 66 -3.72 14.43 2.17
CA ASN A 66 -3.54 15.86 1.95
C ASN A 66 -3.90 16.21 0.51
N ALA A 67 -3.70 17.48 0.15
CA ALA A 67 -4.16 18.00 -1.14
C ALA A 67 -3.47 17.33 -2.33
N VAL A 68 -2.26 16.83 -2.15
CA VAL A 68 -1.54 16.20 -3.26
C VAL A 68 -1.67 14.69 -3.24
N GLY A 69 -2.47 14.15 -2.33
CA GLY A 69 -2.70 12.71 -2.34
C GLY A 69 -1.79 11.90 -1.46
N ASP A 70 -0.93 12.55 -0.67
CA ASP A 70 -0.11 11.82 0.27
C ASP A 70 -0.98 11.34 1.42
N LEU A 71 -0.65 10.17 1.93
CA LEU A 71 -1.46 9.52 2.95
C LEU A 71 -0.66 9.29 4.21
N ARG A 72 -1.32 9.31 5.35
CA ARG A 72 -0.68 8.91 6.58
C ARG A 72 -1.74 8.40 7.53
N LEU A 73 -1.29 7.69 8.55
CA LEU A 73 -2.21 7.14 9.54
C LEU A 73 -2.67 8.25 10.46
N SER A 74 -3.96 8.25 10.77
CA SER A 74 -4.47 9.13 11.81
C SER A 74 -4.05 8.57 13.16
N SER A 75 -4.40 9.25 14.24
CA SER A 75 -4.11 8.73 15.57
C SER A 75 -4.75 7.37 15.76
N GLU A 76 -6.00 7.23 15.36
CA GLU A 76 -6.68 5.96 15.49
C GLU A 76 -6.08 4.92 14.57
N GLY A 77 -5.70 5.35 13.37
CA GLY A 77 -5.10 4.42 12.43
C GLY A 77 -3.79 3.85 12.92
N ARG A 78 -3.05 4.63 13.71
CA ARG A 78 -1.79 4.11 14.26
C ARG A 78 -2.04 2.98 15.23
N LEU A 79 -3.12 3.06 15.98
CA LEU A 79 -3.47 2.00 16.90
C LEU A 79 -3.95 0.77 16.15
N LEU A 80 -4.45 0.96 14.94
CA LEU A 80 -4.99 -0.12 14.14
C LEU A 80 -4.13 -0.38 12.90
N ALA A 81 -2.84 -0.12 13.01
CA ALA A 81 -1.96 -0.20 11.84
C ALA A 81 -2.01 -1.56 11.17
N ASP A 82 -2.13 -2.63 11.96
CA ASP A 82 -2.19 -3.96 11.38
C ASP A 82 -3.46 -4.14 10.56
N SER A 83 -4.57 -3.59 11.03
CA SER A 83 -5.83 -3.67 10.31
C SER A 83 -5.76 -2.84 9.03
N VAL A 84 -5.12 -1.69 9.11
CA VAL A 84 -4.95 -0.85 7.92
C VAL A 84 -4.09 -1.59 6.90
N ALA A 85 -2.98 -2.16 7.35
CA ALA A 85 -2.09 -2.89 6.46
C ALA A 85 -2.82 -4.04 5.79
N ALA A 86 -3.69 -4.69 6.51
CA ALA A 86 -4.40 -5.85 5.99
C ALA A 86 -5.26 -5.48 4.79
N GLU A 87 -5.79 -4.26 4.76
CA GLU A 87 -6.61 -3.85 3.63
C GLU A 87 -5.82 -3.86 2.34
N PHE A 88 -4.57 -3.47 2.39
CA PHE A 88 -3.75 -3.41 1.18
C PHE A 88 -3.18 -4.78 0.81
N VAL A 89 -2.81 -5.55 1.81
CA VAL A 89 -2.20 -6.85 1.55
C VAL A 89 -3.25 -7.90 1.21
N ALA A 90 -4.41 -7.82 1.85
CA ALA A 90 -5.47 -8.78 1.58
C ALA A 90 -5.95 -8.67 0.15
N ASP A 91 -6.00 -7.45 -0.37
CA ASP A 91 -6.44 -7.25 -1.74
C ASP A 91 -5.50 -7.97 -2.70
N ALA A 92 -4.21 -7.87 -2.44
CA ALA A 92 -3.23 -8.56 -3.27
C ALA A 92 -3.40 -10.07 -3.13
N GLY A 93 -3.68 -10.53 -1.92
CA GLY A 93 -3.82 -11.95 -1.68
C GLY A 93 -5.02 -12.54 -2.37
N GLU A 94 -6.04 -11.75 -2.55
CA GLU A 94 -7.24 -12.27 -3.18
C GLU A 94 -7.06 -12.52 -4.64
N GLN A 95 -5.98 -12.07 -5.21
CA GLN A 95 -5.71 -12.34 -6.59
C GLN A 95 -5.59 -13.83 -6.82
N ASP A 96 -5.32 -14.57 -5.84
CA ASP A 96 -5.26 -15.99 -5.98
C ASP A 96 -6.61 -16.57 -6.25
#